data_64a60af6a089aef36911e3494c0f48b5
#
_entry.id   64a60af6a089aef36911e3494c0f48b5
#
_cell.length_a   1.000
_cell.length_b   1.000
_cell.length_c   1.000
_cell.angle_alpha   90.00
_cell.angle_beta   90.00
_cell.angle_gamma   90.00
#
_symmetry.space_group_name_H-M   'P 1'
#
loop_
_entity.id
_entity.type
_entity.pdbx_description
1 polymer ?
#
loop_
_entity_poly.entity_id
_entity_poly.type
_entity_poly.pdbx_seq_one_letter_code
_entity_poly.pdbx_strand_id
1 'polypeptide(L)'
;MRRLVALLVAVLVAAAGCASGDRIPELVVGSWPDSESVLLADVYVAALRSYGFGARVETAPDPLAKLDSGAFTVVPAFTGTVLRTFQPGVAVLSDSQVYRAMVAALPEGIVAGDYTTAAEDKPAMAVTGATAAAWGGSDLSELPAHCDGLVLGMVAGARVPASVGSCRLPAAREFPSGAAMMTALRSGELSAAWTTTAAFDTPGDLVVLADGKPALIQAENVVPLYRRNALSDRQLLAINEVAGVLDTAALVDMRRQVAGGADPQAVAGAWLAEHPLGR
;
A
#
# COMPACT_ATOMS: atom_id res chain seq x y z
N MET A 1 -44.97 -11.61 -58.86
CA MET A 1 -43.76 -12.15 -58.24
C MET A 1 -42.73 -11.07 -57.84
N ARG A 2 -42.58 -9.92 -58.55
CA ARG A 2 -41.59 -8.89 -58.18
C ARG A 2 -41.94 -8.04 -56.91
N ARG A 3 -43.19 -7.95 -56.51
CA ARG A 3 -43.63 -7.14 -55.35
C ARG A 3 -43.56 -7.89 -53.99
N LEU A 4 -43.53 -9.21 -54.01
CA LEU A 4 -43.40 -10.06 -52.78
C LEU A 4 -41.94 -10.20 -52.33
N VAL A 5 -40.97 -10.11 -53.23
CA VAL A 5 -39.52 -10.15 -52.91
C VAL A 5 -39.02 -8.88 -52.22
N ALA A 6 -39.62 -7.71 -52.56
CA ALA A 6 -39.26 -6.43 -51.97
C ALA A 6 -39.72 -6.29 -50.48
N LEU A 7 -40.77 -6.96 -50.07
CA LEU A 7 -41.23 -6.96 -48.67
C LEU A 7 -40.45 -7.88 -47.76
N LEU A 8 -39.86 -8.96 -48.25
CA LEU A 8 -39.03 -9.90 -47.48
C LEU A 8 -37.61 -9.30 -47.18
N VAL A 9 -37.09 -8.48 -48.07
CA VAL A 9 -35.78 -7.81 -47.86
C VAL A 9 -35.87 -6.67 -46.85
N ALA A 10 -37.01 -5.97 -46.74
CA ALA A 10 -37.22 -4.86 -45.81
C ALA A 10 -37.37 -5.34 -44.34
N VAL A 11 -37.80 -6.58 -44.10
CA VAL A 11 -37.97 -7.14 -42.75
C VAL A 11 -36.64 -7.66 -42.20
N LEU A 12 -35.70 -8.07 -43.05
CA LEU A 12 -34.39 -8.59 -42.63
C LEU A 12 -33.39 -7.50 -42.22
N VAL A 13 -33.57 -6.24 -42.60
CA VAL A 13 -32.69 -5.12 -42.24
C VAL A 13 -33.07 -4.50 -40.88
N ALA A 14 -34.28 -4.74 -40.36
CA ALA A 14 -34.74 -4.18 -39.08
C ALA A 14 -34.29 -5.01 -37.84
N ALA A 15 -33.68 -6.19 -38.04
CA ALA A 15 -33.21 -7.05 -36.92
C ALA A 15 -31.73 -6.90 -36.58
N ALA A 16 -30.97 -6.01 -37.26
CA ALA A 16 -29.55 -5.75 -36.99
C ALA A 16 -29.31 -4.51 -36.12
N GLY A 17 -30.29 -4.11 -35.31
CA GLY A 17 -30.17 -2.96 -34.44
C GLY A 17 -30.16 -3.35 -32.97
N CYS A 18 -29.09 -2.94 -32.28
CA CYS A 18 -28.93 -2.87 -30.83
C CYS A 18 -28.61 -4.16 -30.08
N ALA A 19 -27.42 -4.69 -30.31
CA ALA A 19 -26.65 -5.29 -29.22
C ALA A 19 -25.49 -4.35 -28.86
N SER A 20 -25.79 -3.08 -28.55
CA SER A 20 -24.93 -2.28 -27.68
C SER A 20 -25.16 -2.84 -26.28
N GLY A 21 -24.49 -3.95 -25.94
CA GLY A 21 -24.36 -4.32 -24.54
C GLY A 21 -23.78 -3.11 -23.83
N ASP A 22 -24.55 -2.46 -22.97
CA ASP A 22 -24.05 -1.48 -22.01
C ASP A 22 -22.91 -2.17 -21.27
N ARG A 23 -21.67 -1.88 -21.69
CA ARG A 23 -20.50 -2.25 -20.91
C ARG A 23 -20.63 -1.51 -19.61
N ILE A 24 -20.92 -2.24 -18.53
CA ILE A 24 -20.84 -1.67 -17.17
C ILE A 24 -19.48 -0.96 -17.10
N PRO A 25 -19.46 0.34 -16.80
CA PRO A 25 -18.18 1.07 -16.72
C PRO A 25 -17.23 0.37 -15.79
N GLU A 26 -16.03 0.06 -16.28
CA GLU A 26 -14.99 -0.58 -15.49
C GLU A 26 -14.48 0.40 -14.44
N LEU A 27 -14.39 -0.05 -13.18
CA LEU A 27 -13.86 0.77 -12.09
C LEU A 27 -12.35 0.96 -12.26
N VAL A 28 -11.89 2.19 -12.12
CA VAL A 28 -10.47 2.50 -12.21
C VAL A 28 -9.88 2.60 -10.82
N VAL A 29 -9.00 1.66 -10.48
CA VAL A 29 -8.19 1.69 -9.27
C VAL A 29 -6.87 2.36 -9.61
N GLY A 30 -6.65 3.53 -9.03
CA GLY A 30 -5.45 4.33 -9.27
C GLY A 30 -4.26 3.91 -8.43
N SER A 31 -3.04 4.05 -8.97
CA SER A 31 -1.80 3.83 -8.22
C SER A 31 -0.72 4.84 -8.59
N TRP A 32 0.26 5.02 -7.70
CA TRP A 32 1.56 5.58 -8.08
C TRP A 32 2.30 4.59 -8.98
N PRO A 33 3.33 5.04 -9.74
CA PRO A 33 4.02 4.18 -10.71
C PRO A 33 5.02 3.19 -10.08
N ASP A 34 5.22 3.20 -8.75
CA ASP A 34 6.08 2.24 -8.07
C ASP A 34 5.41 0.86 -7.96
N SER A 35 6.22 -0.19 -7.84
CA SER A 35 5.75 -1.57 -7.87
C SER A 35 4.85 -1.95 -6.69
N GLU A 36 5.05 -1.34 -5.52
CA GLU A 36 4.22 -1.59 -4.34
C GLU A 36 2.83 -1.00 -4.50
N SER A 37 2.75 0.26 -4.95
CA SER A 37 1.47 0.93 -5.20
C SER A 37 0.66 0.21 -6.28
N VAL A 38 1.33 -0.27 -7.34
CA VAL A 38 0.67 -1.07 -8.40
C VAL A 38 0.15 -2.38 -7.83
N LEU A 39 0.96 -3.11 -7.06
CA LEU A 39 0.54 -4.37 -6.43
C LEU A 39 -0.66 -4.16 -5.50
N LEU A 40 -0.64 -3.13 -4.66
CA LEU A 40 -1.78 -2.80 -3.80
C LEU A 40 -3.03 -2.49 -4.62
N ALA A 41 -2.91 -1.74 -5.72
CA ALA A 41 -4.04 -1.48 -6.61
C ALA A 41 -4.60 -2.78 -7.22
N ASP A 42 -3.74 -3.72 -7.60
CA ASP A 42 -4.15 -5.03 -8.11
C ASP A 42 -4.86 -5.89 -7.05
N VAL A 43 -4.48 -5.78 -5.76
CA VAL A 43 -5.22 -6.41 -4.65
C VAL A 43 -6.67 -5.89 -4.59
N TYR A 44 -6.88 -4.58 -4.69
CA TYR A 44 -8.22 -4.00 -4.70
C TYR A 44 -8.99 -4.28 -5.99
N VAL A 45 -8.31 -4.37 -7.13
CA VAL A 45 -8.92 -4.86 -8.40
C VAL A 45 -9.37 -6.31 -8.24
N ALA A 46 -8.56 -7.18 -7.65
CA ALA A 46 -8.92 -8.57 -7.38
C ALA A 46 -10.14 -8.66 -6.44
N ALA A 47 -10.18 -7.83 -5.38
CA ALA A 47 -11.30 -7.75 -4.46
C ALA A 47 -12.60 -7.33 -5.17
N LEU A 48 -12.58 -6.28 -5.99
CA LEU A 48 -13.74 -5.84 -6.76
C LEU A 48 -14.21 -6.92 -7.76
N ARG A 49 -13.27 -7.57 -8.45
CA ARG A 49 -13.57 -8.65 -9.39
C ARG A 49 -14.17 -9.88 -8.72
N SER A 50 -13.76 -10.23 -7.50
CA SER A 50 -14.34 -11.34 -6.74
C SER A 50 -15.81 -11.12 -6.39
N TYR A 51 -16.24 -9.86 -6.33
CA TYR A 51 -17.64 -9.44 -6.17
C TYR A 51 -18.41 -9.27 -7.48
N GLY A 52 -17.76 -9.58 -8.62
CA GLY A 52 -18.35 -9.51 -9.96
C GLY A 52 -18.27 -8.14 -10.64
N PHE A 53 -17.48 -7.21 -10.12
CA PHE A 53 -17.28 -5.90 -10.74
C PHE A 53 -16.10 -5.90 -11.69
N GLY A 54 -16.26 -5.29 -12.88
CA GLY A 54 -15.12 -4.99 -13.75
C GLY A 54 -14.26 -3.90 -13.11
N ALA A 55 -12.95 -4.17 -12.97
CA ALA A 55 -12.01 -3.20 -12.43
C ALA A 55 -10.63 -3.37 -13.09
N ARG A 56 -9.86 -2.28 -13.19
CA ARG A 56 -8.49 -2.26 -13.73
C ARG A 56 -7.62 -1.27 -12.99
N VAL A 57 -6.31 -1.50 -13.03
CA VAL A 57 -5.33 -0.55 -12.52
C VAL A 57 -5.03 0.51 -13.59
N GLU A 58 -4.82 1.75 -13.14
CA GLU A 58 -4.24 2.82 -13.95
C GLU A 58 -3.26 3.63 -13.08
N THR A 59 -2.04 3.83 -13.58
CA THR A 59 -1.00 4.56 -12.86
C THR A 59 -1.01 6.04 -13.19
N ALA A 60 -0.71 6.88 -12.21
CA ALA A 60 -0.50 8.31 -12.41
C ALA A 60 0.57 8.85 -11.44
N PRO A 61 1.29 9.91 -11.80
CA PRO A 61 2.23 10.56 -10.89
C PRO A 61 1.55 11.14 -9.63
N ASP A 62 0.30 11.58 -9.77
CA ASP A 62 -0.56 12.05 -8.67
C ASP A 62 -1.94 11.38 -8.76
N PRO A 63 -2.09 10.16 -8.20
CA PRO A 63 -3.36 9.46 -8.22
C PRO A 63 -4.41 10.11 -7.30
N LEU A 64 -4.01 10.87 -6.28
CA LEU A 64 -4.97 11.57 -5.40
C LEU A 64 -5.67 12.71 -6.14
N ALA A 65 -4.96 13.47 -6.97
CA ALA A 65 -5.59 14.47 -7.84
C ALA A 65 -6.53 13.82 -8.88
N LYS A 66 -6.19 12.63 -9.38
CA LYS A 66 -7.08 11.86 -10.26
C LYS A 66 -8.32 11.32 -9.53
N LEU A 67 -8.16 10.93 -8.27
CA LEU A 67 -9.27 10.54 -7.41
C LEU A 67 -10.21 11.73 -7.17
N ASP A 68 -9.66 12.90 -6.84
CA ASP A 68 -10.44 14.12 -6.60
C ASP A 68 -11.22 14.57 -7.85
N SER A 69 -10.61 14.51 -9.02
CA SER A 69 -11.28 14.82 -10.30
C SER A 69 -12.32 13.76 -10.73
N GLY A 70 -12.34 12.57 -10.12
CA GLY A 70 -13.23 11.45 -10.47
C GLY A 70 -12.74 10.62 -11.66
N ALA A 71 -11.50 10.82 -12.12
CA ALA A 71 -10.88 9.96 -13.12
C ALA A 71 -10.55 8.58 -12.53
N PHE A 72 -10.20 8.52 -11.24
CA PHE A 72 -10.04 7.28 -10.49
C PHE A 72 -11.20 7.10 -9.51
N THR A 73 -11.57 5.84 -9.25
CA THR A 73 -12.66 5.48 -8.34
C THR A 73 -12.15 5.12 -6.95
N VAL A 74 -11.03 4.40 -6.87
CA VAL A 74 -10.36 3.97 -5.64
C VAL A 74 -8.85 4.21 -5.80
N VAL A 75 -8.19 4.64 -4.72
CA VAL A 75 -6.73 4.73 -4.65
C VAL A 75 -6.29 4.12 -3.32
N PRO A 76 -5.66 2.93 -3.32
CA PRO A 76 -5.01 2.40 -2.14
C PRO A 76 -3.81 3.27 -1.76
N ALA A 77 -3.63 3.48 -0.45
CA ALA A 77 -2.55 4.31 0.08
C ALA A 77 -2.14 3.83 1.48
N PHE A 78 -1.14 4.48 2.05
CA PHE A 78 -0.73 4.28 3.44
C PHE A 78 -1.20 5.44 4.31
N THR A 79 -1.75 5.12 5.48
CA THR A 79 -2.42 6.10 6.37
C THR A 79 -1.52 7.26 6.78
N GLY A 80 -0.30 7.00 7.19
CA GLY A 80 0.66 8.05 7.60
C GLY A 80 1.12 8.89 6.42
N THR A 81 1.32 8.29 5.24
CA THR A 81 1.68 9.02 4.02
C THR A 81 0.57 9.97 3.58
N VAL A 82 -0.69 9.52 3.61
CA VAL A 82 -1.85 10.38 3.31
C VAL A 82 -1.96 11.51 4.34
N LEU A 83 -1.81 11.20 5.63
CA LEU A 83 -1.84 12.22 6.69
C LEU A 83 -0.77 13.29 6.46
N ARG A 84 0.47 12.90 6.18
CA ARG A 84 1.57 13.85 5.93
C ARG A 84 1.34 14.68 4.65
N THR A 85 0.66 14.13 3.67
CA THR A 85 0.35 14.85 2.42
C THR A 85 -0.63 16.00 2.67
N PHE A 86 -1.69 15.77 3.43
CA PHE A 86 -2.74 16.77 3.65
C PHE A 86 -2.54 17.61 4.93
N GLN A 87 -1.86 17.06 5.93
CA GLN A 87 -1.58 17.77 7.19
C GLN A 87 -0.17 17.42 7.70
N PRO A 88 0.88 18.03 7.13
CA PRO A 88 2.25 17.78 7.55
C PRO A 88 2.48 18.24 9.00
N GLY A 89 3.36 17.52 9.72
CA GLY A 89 3.79 17.88 11.08
C GLY A 89 2.89 17.37 12.20
N VAL A 90 1.84 16.59 11.91
CA VAL A 90 1.04 15.93 12.95
C VAL A 90 1.84 14.80 13.60
N ALA A 91 2.03 14.88 14.92
CA ALA A 91 2.86 13.98 15.72
C ALA A 91 2.04 12.86 16.39
N VAL A 92 1.19 12.15 15.64
CA VAL A 92 0.48 10.95 16.10
C VAL A 92 1.18 9.72 15.58
N LEU A 93 1.23 8.64 16.35
CA LEU A 93 2.06 7.47 16.06
C LEU A 93 1.24 6.19 15.91
N SER A 94 0.26 5.93 16.80
CA SER A 94 -0.50 4.68 16.75
C SER A 94 -1.46 4.64 15.56
N ASP A 95 -1.72 3.44 15.05
CA ASP A 95 -2.60 3.15 13.93
C ASP A 95 -3.94 3.90 13.98
N SER A 96 -4.66 3.76 15.07
CA SER A 96 -5.98 4.37 15.24
C SER A 96 -5.94 5.91 15.35
N GLN A 97 -4.84 6.48 15.90
CA GLN A 97 -4.65 7.92 15.96
C GLN A 97 -4.29 8.48 14.57
N VAL A 98 -3.39 7.80 13.85
CA VAL A 98 -3.00 8.16 12.48
C VAL A 98 -4.20 8.11 11.55
N TYR A 99 -4.98 7.02 11.59
CA TYR A 99 -6.18 6.89 10.76
C TYR A 99 -7.19 8.01 11.05
N ARG A 100 -7.51 8.29 12.32
CA ARG A 100 -8.45 9.36 12.68
C ARG A 100 -7.96 10.74 12.24
N ALA A 101 -6.66 11.03 12.44
CA ALA A 101 -6.08 12.30 12.01
C ALA A 101 -6.08 12.43 10.49
N MET A 102 -5.76 11.33 9.78
CA MET A 102 -5.82 11.26 8.32
C MET A 102 -7.23 11.54 7.79
N VAL A 103 -8.25 10.85 8.33
CA VAL A 103 -9.66 11.07 7.91
C VAL A 103 -10.08 12.52 8.12
N ALA A 104 -9.66 13.14 9.22
CA ALA A 104 -9.95 14.56 9.50
C ALA A 104 -9.23 15.53 8.55
N ALA A 105 -8.13 15.12 7.95
CA ALA A 105 -7.32 15.92 7.03
C ALA A 105 -7.69 15.75 5.55
N LEU A 106 -8.51 14.73 5.22
CA LEU A 106 -8.90 14.47 3.81
C LEU A 106 -9.65 15.67 3.21
N PRO A 107 -9.41 15.99 1.93
CA PRO A 107 -10.20 16.98 1.20
C PRO A 107 -11.70 16.63 1.16
N GLU A 108 -12.53 17.66 1.05
CA GLU A 108 -13.97 17.47 0.88
C GLU A 108 -14.25 16.58 -0.35
N GLY A 109 -15.12 15.58 -0.17
CA GLY A 109 -15.48 14.64 -1.23
C GLY A 109 -14.62 13.38 -1.29
N ILE A 110 -13.45 13.33 -0.67
CA ILE A 110 -12.65 12.11 -0.52
C ILE A 110 -12.96 11.46 0.84
N VAL A 111 -13.09 10.15 0.84
CA VAL A 111 -13.36 9.34 2.04
C VAL A 111 -12.37 8.18 2.09
N ALA A 112 -12.10 7.70 3.29
CA ALA A 112 -11.34 6.49 3.52
C ALA A 112 -12.28 5.32 3.84
N GLY A 113 -11.95 4.13 3.32
CA GLY A 113 -12.54 2.87 3.77
C GLY A 113 -11.82 2.34 5.02
N ASP A 114 -12.08 1.08 5.35
CA ASP A 114 -11.44 0.42 6.48
C ASP A 114 -9.94 0.23 6.22
N TYR A 115 -9.11 0.61 7.18
CA TYR A 115 -7.67 0.36 7.10
C TYR A 115 -7.31 -1.03 7.63
N THR A 116 -6.26 -1.62 7.08
CA THR A 116 -5.77 -2.94 7.51
C THR A 116 -5.00 -2.79 8.82
N THR A 117 -5.50 -3.32 9.93
CA THR A 117 -4.78 -3.28 11.21
C THR A 117 -3.57 -4.22 11.25
N ALA A 118 -3.56 -5.25 10.40
CA ALA A 118 -2.51 -6.28 10.33
C ALA A 118 -1.48 -6.04 9.22
N ALA A 119 -1.78 -5.15 8.24
CA ALA A 119 -0.87 -4.85 7.13
C ALA A 119 -0.36 -3.41 7.22
N GLU A 120 0.96 -3.28 7.37
CA GLU A 120 1.64 -1.99 7.42
C GLU A 120 2.96 -2.04 6.62
N ASP A 121 3.39 -0.90 6.13
CA ASP A 121 4.75 -0.69 5.60
C ASP A 121 5.36 0.60 6.16
N LYS A 122 5.55 0.64 7.48
CA LYS A 122 6.16 1.78 8.18
C LYS A 122 7.69 1.66 8.20
N PRO A 123 8.42 2.78 8.34
CA PRO A 123 9.84 2.74 8.59
C PRO A 123 10.19 1.83 9.78
N ALA A 124 11.19 0.99 9.60
CA ALA A 124 11.71 0.09 10.62
C ALA A 124 13.23 0.16 10.63
N MET A 125 13.85 -0.27 11.71
CA MET A 125 15.30 -0.22 11.87
C MET A 125 15.88 -1.64 11.96
N ALA A 126 16.86 -1.94 11.10
CA ALA A 126 17.58 -3.19 11.13
C ALA A 126 18.95 -2.98 11.81
N VAL A 127 19.34 -3.96 12.63
CA VAL A 127 20.64 -4.04 13.32
C VAL A 127 21.24 -5.42 13.16
N THR A 128 22.51 -5.60 13.49
CA THR A 128 23.10 -6.94 13.58
C THR A 128 22.60 -7.67 14.82
N GLY A 129 22.63 -9.01 14.83
CA GLY A 129 22.30 -9.80 16.03
C GLY A 129 23.17 -9.46 17.23
N ALA A 130 24.46 -9.12 17.00
CA ALA A 130 25.37 -8.67 18.05
C ALA A 130 24.94 -7.31 18.63
N THR A 131 24.51 -6.37 17.78
CA THR A 131 23.99 -5.07 18.23
C THR A 131 22.70 -5.24 19.01
N ALA A 132 21.75 -6.05 18.53
CA ALA A 132 20.50 -6.35 19.26
C ALA A 132 20.80 -6.93 20.65
N ALA A 133 21.70 -7.90 20.73
CA ALA A 133 22.09 -8.49 22.02
C ALA A 133 22.76 -7.47 22.97
N ALA A 134 23.60 -6.59 22.43
CA ALA A 134 24.25 -5.53 23.21
C ALA A 134 23.26 -4.46 23.68
N TRP A 135 22.17 -4.21 22.96
CA TRP A 135 21.12 -3.27 23.33
C TRP A 135 20.06 -3.84 24.29
N GLY A 136 20.11 -5.16 24.55
CA GLY A 136 19.19 -5.81 25.49
C GLY A 136 18.01 -6.54 24.83
N GLY A 137 17.90 -6.52 23.50
CA GLY A 137 16.84 -7.21 22.77
C GLY A 137 16.61 -6.72 21.36
N SER A 138 15.47 -7.09 20.82
CA SER A 138 15.02 -6.73 19.46
C SER A 138 13.87 -5.72 19.47
N ASP A 139 13.68 -4.99 20.57
CA ASP A 139 12.63 -3.98 20.70
C ASP A 139 13.20 -2.59 20.36
N LEU A 140 12.44 -1.82 19.57
CA LEU A 140 12.83 -0.45 19.21
C LEU A 140 12.86 0.49 20.43
N SER A 141 12.17 0.16 21.52
CA SER A 141 12.19 0.90 22.77
C SER A 141 13.57 0.93 23.46
N GLU A 142 14.48 0.05 23.08
CA GLU A 142 15.86 0.05 23.57
C GLU A 142 16.73 1.16 22.92
N LEU A 143 16.37 1.59 21.72
CA LEU A 143 17.15 2.58 20.95
C LEU A 143 17.43 3.89 21.70
N PRO A 144 16.48 4.48 22.46
CA PRO A 144 16.76 5.72 23.19
C PRO A 144 17.89 5.65 24.22
N ALA A 145 18.21 4.46 24.75
CA ALA A 145 19.34 4.26 25.67
C ALA A 145 20.69 4.19 24.93
N HIS A 146 20.67 4.02 23.58
CA HIS A 146 21.84 3.86 22.74
C HIS A 146 21.98 4.95 21.68
N CYS A 147 21.43 6.15 21.96
CA CYS A 147 21.33 7.25 21.03
C CYS A 147 22.68 7.84 20.61
N ASP A 148 23.64 7.84 21.55
CA ASP A 148 24.95 8.45 21.32
C ASP A 148 25.83 7.61 20.41
N GLY A 149 26.47 8.24 19.43
CA GLY A 149 27.40 7.60 18.52
C GLY A 149 26.77 6.73 17.45
N LEU A 150 25.44 6.79 17.24
CA LEU A 150 24.77 6.07 16.17
C LEU A 150 25.29 6.49 14.79
N VAL A 151 25.60 5.51 13.95
CA VAL A 151 25.86 5.69 12.54
C VAL A 151 24.75 4.99 11.78
N LEU A 152 23.84 5.79 11.19
CA LEU A 152 22.66 5.30 10.51
C LEU A 152 22.85 5.25 9.00
N GLY A 153 22.23 4.23 8.37
CA GLY A 153 22.13 4.12 6.92
C GLY A 153 20.68 4.22 6.43
N MET A 154 20.50 4.78 5.24
CA MET A 154 19.22 4.74 4.52
C MET A 154 19.45 4.62 3.01
N VAL A 155 18.48 4.11 2.27
CA VAL A 155 18.52 4.17 0.81
C VAL A 155 18.24 5.61 0.37
N ALA A 156 18.93 6.08 -0.65
CA ALA A 156 18.77 7.44 -1.18
C ALA A 156 17.30 7.74 -1.50
N GLY A 157 16.82 8.88 -1.02
CA GLY A 157 15.42 9.32 -1.19
C GLY A 157 14.41 8.69 -0.21
N ALA A 158 14.82 7.75 0.65
CA ALA A 158 13.94 7.19 1.67
C ALA A 158 13.53 8.28 2.68
N ARG A 159 12.28 8.21 3.14
CA ARG A 159 11.77 9.09 4.19
C ARG A 159 11.83 8.37 5.53
N VAL A 160 12.63 8.90 6.44
CA VAL A 160 12.86 8.31 7.75
C VAL A 160 12.55 9.32 8.86
N PRO A 161 12.16 8.86 10.05
CA PRO A 161 11.93 9.74 11.20
C PRO A 161 13.21 10.48 11.62
N ALA A 162 13.07 11.73 12.07
CA ALA A 162 14.16 12.51 12.65
C ALA A 162 14.42 12.16 14.13
N SER A 163 13.49 11.44 14.75
CA SER A 163 13.60 11.00 16.15
C SER A 163 12.82 9.71 16.37
N VAL A 164 13.25 8.91 17.32
CA VAL A 164 12.56 7.70 17.82
C VAL A 164 12.50 7.82 19.34
N GLY A 165 11.29 7.94 19.88
CA GLY A 165 11.09 8.24 21.29
C GLY A 165 11.81 9.55 21.69
N SER A 166 12.63 9.50 22.73
CA SER A 166 13.46 10.62 23.19
C SER A 166 14.77 10.77 22.39
N CYS A 167 15.10 9.81 21.52
CA CYS A 167 16.34 9.84 20.75
C CYS A 167 16.21 10.76 19.51
N ARG A 168 16.95 11.85 19.49
CA ARG A 168 17.14 12.64 18.27
C ARG A 168 18.20 11.95 17.40
N LEU A 169 17.78 11.48 16.22
CA LEU A 169 18.65 10.70 15.35
C LEU A 169 19.65 11.59 14.59
N PRO A 170 20.90 11.11 14.40
CA PRO A 170 21.83 11.75 13.47
C PRO A 170 21.35 11.61 12.03
N ALA A 171 21.89 12.44 11.13
CA ALA A 171 21.67 12.30 9.72
C ALA A 171 22.14 10.92 9.24
N ALA A 172 21.27 10.18 8.54
CA ALA A 172 21.62 8.90 7.98
C ALA A 172 22.51 9.05 6.73
N ARG A 173 23.46 8.14 6.55
CA ARG A 173 24.25 8.03 5.32
C ARG A 173 23.39 7.45 4.22
N GLU A 174 23.39 8.06 3.05
CA GLU A 174 22.65 7.58 1.90
C GLU A 174 23.41 6.49 1.13
N PHE A 175 22.70 5.45 0.74
CA PHE A 175 23.20 4.34 -0.06
C PHE A 175 22.41 4.21 -1.35
N PRO A 176 23.02 3.77 -2.45
CA PRO A 176 22.36 3.62 -3.74
C PRO A 176 21.35 2.45 -3.76
N SER A 177 21.46 1.51 -2.84
CA SER A 177 20.55 0.36 -2.75
C SER A 177 20.52 -0.23 -1.33
N GLY A 178 19.44 -0.96 -1.02
CA GLY A 178 19.32 -1.74 0.23
C GLY A 178 20.46 -2.75 0.39
N ALA A 179 20.83 -3.45 -0.67
CA ALA A 179 21.92 -4.43 -0.63
C ALA A 179 23.26 -3.82 -0.23
N ALA A 180 23.63 -2.65 -0.77
CA ALA A 180 24.86 -1.94 -0.39
C ALA A 180 24.80 -1.48 1.07
N MET A 181 23.67 -0.96 1.52
CA MET A 181 23.43 -0.52 2.89
C MET A 181 23.51 -1.68 3.88
N MET A 182 22.86 -2.81 3.59
CA MET A 182 22.90 -4.00 4.47
C MET A 182 24.29 -4.62 4.53
N THR A 183 25.09 -4.50 3.47
CA THR A 183 26.51 -4.89 3.49
C THR A 183 27.31 -4.01 4.44
N ALA A 184 27.13 -2.69 4.41
CA ALA A 184 27.77 -1.76 5.33
C ALA A 184 27.34 -1.98 6.80
N LEU A 185 26.08 -2.36 7.03
CA LEU A 185 25.60 -2.75 8.36
C LEU A 185 26.30 -4.00 8.88
N ARG A 186 26.43 -5.03 8.05
CA ARG A 186 27.12 -6.28 8.41
C ARG A 186 28.62 -6.10 8.67
N SER A 187 29.28 -5.18 7.95
CA SER A 187 30.69 -4.88 8.16
C SER A 187 30.97 -4.03 9.40
N GLY A 188 29.92 -3.53 10.08
CA GLY A 188 30.05 -2.66 11.24
C GLY A 188 30.34 -1.18 10.90
N GLU A 189 30.22 -0.80 9.62
CA GLU A 189 30.30 0.61 9.20
C GLU A 189 29.07 1.42 9.65
N LEU A 190 27.93 0.73 9.91
CA LEU A 190 26.69 1.28 10.42
C LEU A 190 26.35 0.61 11.75
N SER A 191 25.78 1.40 12.67
CA SER A 191 25.16 0.86 13.90
C SER A 191 23.77 0.28 13.61
N ALA A 192 23.01 0.93 12.72
CA ALA A 192 21.69 0.52 12.29
C ALA A 192 21.39 1.04 10.88
N ALA A 193 20.44 0.40 10.21
CA ALA A 193 19.99 0.76 8.87
C ALA A 193 18.48 0.87 8.81
N TRP A 194 17.97 1.90 8.14
CA TRP A 194 16.56 2.05 7.89
C TRP A 194 16.07 1.07 6.81
N THR A 195 15.03 0.38 7.14
CA THR A 195 14.23 -0.50 6.26
C THR A 195 12.74 -0.21 6.48
N THR A 196 11.87 -1.10 6.09
CA THR A 196 10.44 -1.01 6.40
C THR A 196 9.90 -2.34 6.94
N THR A 197 8.74 -2.31 7.56
CA THR A 197 8.10 -3.52 8.12
C THR A 197 7.71 -4.53 7.04
N ALA A 198 7.43 -4.06 5.81
CA ALA A 198 7.13 -4.91 4.67
C ALA A 198 8.30 -5.06 3.68
N ALA A 199 9.55 -4.76 4.08
CA ALA A 199 10.71 -5.00 3.25
C ALA A 199 10.95 -6.50 3.03
N PHE A 200 10.95 -6.94 1.77
CA PHE A 200 11.15 -8.34 1.39
C PHE A 200 12.62 -8.73 1.21
N ASP A 201 13.52 -7.74 1.16
CA ASP A 201 14.97 -7.89 0.86
C ASP A 201 15.86 -7.71 2.09
N THR A 202 15.29 -7.55 3.30
CA THR A 202 16.05 -7.51 4.53
C THR A 202 16.63 -8.90 4.81
N PRO A 203 17.98 -9.04 4.89
CA PRO A 203 18.61 -10.32 5.11
C PRO A 203 18.22 -10.96 6.45
N GLY A 204 17.96 -12.26 6.47
CA GLY A 204 17.46 -12.99 7.64
C GLY A 204 18.47 -13.15 8.80
N ASP A 205 19.74 -12.78 8.62
CA ASP A 205 20.76 -12.71 9.67
C ASP A 205 20.78 -11.35 10.40
N LEU A 206 20.00 -10.38 9.91
CA LEU A 206 19.80 -9.10 10.58
C LEU A 206 18.50 -9.14 11.42
N VAL A 207 18.47 -8.32 12.44
CA VAL A 207 17.31 -8.17 13.34
C VAL A 207 16.61 -6.87 13.01
N VAL A 208 15.36 -6.95 12.59
CA VAL A 208 14.48 -5.76 12.49
C VAL A 208 13.89 -5.50 13.87
N LEU A 209 14.15 -4.30 14.40
CA LEU A 209 13.66 -3.93 15.72
C LEU A 209 12.13 -3.77 15.70
N ALA A 210 11.46 -4.44 16.62
CA ALA A 210 10.01 -4.39 16.76
C ALA A 210 9.56 -3.06 17.40
N ASP A 211 8.64 -2.37 16.75
CA ASP A 211 8.01 -1.18 17.31
C ASP A 211 6.74 -1.61 18.06
N GLY A 212 6.87 -1.70 19.38
CA GLY A 212 5.84 -2.20 20.28
C GLY A 212 4.78 -1.15 20.66
N LYS A 213 4.27 -1.28 21.90
CA LYS A 213 3.32 -0.31 22.47
C LYS A 213 3.93 0.33 23.71
N PRO A 214 3.95 1.68 23.81
CA PRO A 214 3.46 2.65 22.83
C PRO A 214 4.32 2.67 21.56
N ALA A 215 3.70 2.94 20.40
CA ALA A 215 4.41 3.06 19.14
C ALA A 215 5.40 4.25 19.16
N LEU A 216 6.58 4.06 18.59
CA LEU A 216 7.64 5.08 18.48
C LEU A 216 7.77 5.61 17.05
N ILE A 217 7.21 4.91 16.07
CA ILE A 217 7.18 5.29 14.66
C ILE A 217 5.72 5.41 14.21
N GLN A 218 5.46 6.41 13.37
CA GLN A 218 4.13 6.65 12.82
C GLN A 218 3.66 5.45 11.99
N ALA A 219 2.45 4.99 12.26
CA ALA A 219 1.84 3.87 11.55
C ALA A 219 1.61 4.20 10.08
N GLU A 220 1.79 3.18 9.24
CA GLU A 220 1.58 3.18 7.79
C GLU A 220 0.76 1.96 7.39
N ASN A 221 -0.52 1.96 7.77
CA ASN A 221 -1.44 0.86 7.42
C ASN A 221 -2.06 1.11 6.05
N VAL A 222 -2.30 0.02 5.31
CA VAL A 222 -2.97 0.10 4.00
C VAL A 222 -4.42 0.55 4.18
N VAL A 223 -4.85 1.51 3.37
CA VAL A 223 -6.20 2.08 3.38
C VAL A 223 -6.68 2.41 1.98
N PRO A 224 -7.92 2.05 1.58
CA PRO A 224 -8.49 2.49 0.32
C PRO A 224 -9.09 3.90 0.47
N LEU A 225 -8.71 4.82 -0.40
CA LEU A 225 -9.35 6.11 -0.54
C LEU A 225 -10.31 6.05 -1.74
N TYR A 226 -11.47 6.69 -1.63
CA TYR A 226 -12.48 6.74 -2.70
C TYR A 226 -13.29 8.03 -2.63
N ARG A 227 -13.99 8.37 -3.72
CA ARG A 227 -14.89 9.52 -3.73
C ARG A 227 -16.21 9.17 -3.04
N ARG A 228 -16.70 10.11 -2.23
CA ARG A 228 -18.04 10.00 -1.61
C ARG A 228 -19.11 9.75 -2.67
N ASN A 229 -19.96 8.77 -2.44
CA ASN A 229 -21.05 8.35 -3.34
C ASN A 229 -20.61 7.81 -4.71
N ALA A 230 -19.32 7.52 -4.92
CA ALA A 230 -18.84 6.95 -6.18
C ALA A 230 -18.95 5.41 -6.22
N LEU A 231 -19.08 4.77 -5.06
CA LEU A 231 -19.19 3.32 -4.92
C LEU A 231 -20.57 2.92 -4.42
N SER A 232 -21.11 1.81 -4.94
CA SER A 232 -22.26 1.14 -4.35
C SER A 232 -21.87 0.42 -3.06
N ASP A 233 -22.85 0.06 -2.21
CA ASP A 233 -22.61 -0.64 -0.95
C ASP A 233 -21.84 -1.96 -1.15
N ARG A 234 -22.11 -2.71 -2.23
CA ARG A 234 -21.39 -3.94 -2.53
C ARG A 234 -19.95 -3.71 -2.98
N GLN A 235 -19.68 -2.62 -3.70
CA GLN A 235 -18.32 -2.24 -4.08
C GLN A 235 -17.54 -1.76 -2.85
N LEU A 236 -18.18 -0.99 -1.98
CA LEU A 236 -17.60 -0.55 -0.73
C LEU A 236 -17.29 -1.74 0.20
N LEU A 237 -18.21 -2.70 0.29
CA LEU A 237 -17.98 -3.94 1.03
C LEU A 237 -16.74 -4.68 0.49
N ALA A 238 -16.64 -4.87 -0.83
CA ALA A 238 -15.53 -5.57 -1.45
C ALA A 238 -14.16 -4.94 -1.11
N ILE A 239 -14.05 -3.61 -1.13
CA ILE A 239 -12.79 -2.94 -0.80
C ILE A 239 -12.49 -2.96 0.70
N ASN A 240 -13.51 -2.89 1.55
CA ASN A 240 -13.31 -2.89 3.01
C ASN A 240 -12.94 -4.26 3.56
N GLU A 241 -13.41 -5.35 2.94
CA GLU A 241 -13.05 -6.71 3.38
C GLU A 241 -11.55 -7.04 3.20
N VAL A 242 -10.83 -6.33 2.33
CA VAL A 242 -9.36 -6.44 2.23
C VAL A 242 -8.71 -6.18 3.59
N ALA A 243 -9.27 -5.26 4.38
CA ALA A 243 -8.76 -4.93 5.71
C ALA A 243 -8.79 -6.10 6.70
N GLY A 244 -9.67 -7.07 6.49
CA GLY A 244 -9.81 -8.25 7.34
C GLY A 244 -8.89 -9.42 6.97
N VAL A 245 -8.30 -9.42 5.77
CA VAL A 245 -7.53 -10.57 5.26
C VAL A 245 -6.07 -10.24 4.90
N LEU A 246 -5.76 -8.97 4.59
CA LEU A 246 -4.41 -8.56 4.26
C LEU A 246 -3.59 -8.33 5.52
N ASP A 247 -2.42 -8.97 5.59
CA ASP A 247 -1.41 -8.75 6.64
C ASP A 247 -0.04 -8.40 6.05
N THR A 248 0.90 -7.99 6.90
CA THR A 248 2.25 -7.59 6.48
C THR A 248 3.03 -8.75 5.87
N ALA A 249 2.82 -9.99 6.33
CA ALA A 249 3.53 -11.16 5.79
C ALA A 249 3.09 -11.45 4.36
N ALA A 250 1.79 -11.38 4.08
CA ALA A 250 1.24 -11.48 2.73
C ALA A 250 1.79 -10.38 1.82
N LEU A 251 1.86 -9.14 2.31
CA LEU A 251 2.42 -8.02 1.55
C LEU A 251 3.90 -8.25 1.20
N VAL A 252 4.72 -8.71 2.15
CA VAL A 252 6.12 -9.10 1.94
C VAL A 252 6.26 -10.19 0.89
N ASP A 253 5.43 -11.23 0.96
CA ASP A 253 5.49 -12.34 0.02
C ASP A 253 5.09 -11.93 -1.39
N MET A 254 4.00 -11.19 -1.54
CA MET A 254 3.56 -10.67 -2.84
C MET A 254 4.62 -9.75 -3.45
N ARG A 255 5.20 -8.83 -2.67
CA ARG A 255 6.29 -7.94 -3.13
C ARG A 255 7.51 -8.72 -3.58
N ARG A 256 7.88 -9.80 -2.87
CA ARG A 256 9.00 -10.68 -3.26
C ARG A 256 8.73 -11.36 -4.59
N GLN A 257 7.52 -11.85 -4.83
CA GLN A 257 7.13 -12.47 -6.10
C GLN A 257 7.21 -11.47 -7.27
N VAL A 258 6.69 -10.26 -7.07
CA VAL A 258 6.74 -9.18 -8.08
C VAL A 258 8.18 -8.75 -8.36
N ALA A 259 9.01 -8.61 -7.34
CA ALA A 259 10.45 -8.31 -7.50
C ALA A 259 11.20 -9.45 -8.23
N GLY A 260 10.71 -10.69 -8.13
CA GLY A 260 11.18 -11.84 -8.89
C GLY A 260 10.70 -11.88 -10.33
N GLY A 261 9.89 -10.91 -10.79
CA GLY A 261 9.38 -10.78 -12.15
C GLY A 261 7.98 -11.35 -12.37
N ALA A 262 7.27 -11.74 -11.31
CA ALA A 262 5.86 -12.14 -11.44
C ALA A 262 4.96 -10.94 -11.75
N ASP A 263 3.90 -11.18 -12.53
CA ASP A 263 2.91 -10.16 -12.85
C ASP A 263 2.09 -9.76 -11.60
N PRO A 264 2.03 -8.47 -11.22
CA PRO A 264 1.35 -8.02 -10.01
C PRO A 264 -0.12 -8.43 -9.94
N GLN A 265 -0.85 -8.35 -11.07
CA GLN A 265 -2.25 -8.75 -11.12
C GLN A 265 -2.43 -10.26 -10.87
N ALA A 266 -1.55 -11.09 -11.44
CA ALA A 266 -1.58 -12.53 -11.22
C ALA A 266 -1.26 -12.88 -9.75
N VAL A 267 -0.27 -12.20 -9.15
CA VAL A 267 0.10 -12.37 -7.74
C VAL A 267 -1.05 -11.99 -6.81
N ALA A 268 -1.64 -10.82 -7.00
CA ALA A 268 -2.78 -10.36 -6.20
C ALA A 268 -4.00 -11.29 -6.33
N GLY A 269 -4.29 -11.76 -7.57
CA GLY A 269 -5.39 -12.69 -7.83
C GLY A 269 -5.19 -14.06 -7.18
N ALA A 270 -3.97 -14.60 -7.23
CA ALA A 270 -3.63 -15.86 -6.58
C ALA A 270 -3.73 -15.76 -5.05
N TRP A 271 -3.20 -14.69 -4.47
CA TRP A 271 -3.30 -14.44 -3.04
C TRP A 271 -4.77 -14.35 -2.58
N LEU A 272 -5.60 -13.59 -3.29
CA LEU A 272 -7.00 -13.44 -2.90
C LEU A 272 -7.81 -14.74 -3.06
N ALA A 273 -7.45 -15.62 -4.00
CA ALA A 273 -8.07 -16.92 -4.14
C ALA A 273 -7.82 -17.82 -2.91
N GLU A 274 -6.68 -17.66 -2.24
CA GLU A 274 -6.34 -18.35 -0.99
C GLU A 274 -6.97 -17.67 0.25
N HIS A 275 -7.32 -16.38 0.14
CA HIS A 275 -7.91 -15.56 1.19
C HIS A 275 -9.26 -14.97 0.75
N PRO A 276 -10.26 -15.80 0.48
CA PRO A 276 -11.52 -15.34 -0.11
C PRO A 276 -12.28 -14.40 0.82
N LEU A 277 -12.81 -13.31 0.22
CA LEU A 277 -13.68 -12.34 0.89
C LEU A 277 -15.09 -12.90 1.11
N GLY A 278 -15.87 -12.27 2.00
CA GLY A 278 -17.28 -12.60 2.22
C GLY A 278 -17.52 -13.82 3.12
N ARG A 279 -16.60 -14.14 4.04
CA ARG A 279 -16.76 -15.24 5.01
C ARG A 279 -17.03 -14.72 6.41
#